data_3e739af5e1565e7fe2210a9a57c7ab78
#
_entry.id   3e739af5e1565e7fe2210a9a57c7ab78
#
_cell.length_a   1.000
_cell.length_b   1.000
_cell.length_c   1.000
_cell.angle_alpha   90.00
_cell.angle_beta   90.00
_cell.angle_gamma   90.00
#
_symmetry.space_group_name_H-M   'P 1'
#
loop_
_entity.id
_entity.type
_entity.pdbx_description
1 polymer ?
#
loop_
_entity_poly.entity_id
_entity_poly.type
_entity_poly.pdbx_seq_one_letter_code
_entity_poly.pdbx_strand_id
1 'polypeptide(L)'
;MDRRAKIVATIGPASAEKKVLESLIRAGMDVARLNFSHGDHASHGRALALIRDCARRCGRNVAVLQDLQGIKIRTGPVEGGSMRLKKGDTVTLKAGSGPCREGVITISYPSLIKDARRGDRVLLDDGLMEIEVTGKSKGVLRARVVEGGELTDRKGVNLPGMRISRSSFTPKDREDLAFGLREGVDFVAVSFVREPADIRKVKGYIRRAGKSVPVIAKIEKPEAVEGINAIVQASDGIMVARGDLGVEMRTEEVPLIQKMLIDRANRAGKLVITATQML
;
A
#
# COMPACT_ATOMS: atom_id res chain seq x y z
N MET A 1 -11.76 -12.43 29.26
CA MET A 1 -10.51 -13.03 28.72
C MET A 1 -9.60 -11.91 28.27
N ASP A 2 -8.42 -11.80 28.85
CA ASP A 2 -7.40 -10.89 28.36
C ASP A 2 -6.81 -11.45 27.07
N ARG A 3 -7.23 -10.86 25.94
CA ARG A 3 -6.71 -11.24 24.62
C ARG A 3 -5.30 -10.68 24.46
N ARG A 4 -4.36 -11.56 24.13
CA ARG A 4 -2.97 -11.15 23.85
C ARG A 4 -2.81 -10.46 22.48
N ALA A 5 -3.73 -10.72 21.53
CA ALA A 5 -3.75 -10.09 20.21
C ALA A 5 -4.86 -9.04 20.12
N LYS A 6 -4.58 -7.93 19.44
CA LYS A 6 -5.55 -6.88 19.11
C LYS A 6 -6.08 -7.07 17.70
N ILE A 7 -7.36 -6.77 17.50
CA ILE A 7 -8.04 -6.93 16.21
C ILE A 7 -8.07 -5.58 15.50
N VAL A 8 -7.46 -5.53 14.31
CA VAL A 8 -7.55 -4.41 13.39
C VAL A 8 -8.55 -4.75 12.29
N ALA A 9 -9.63 -3.99 12.16
CA ALA A 9 -10.61 -4.18 11.10
C ALA A 9 -10.66 -2.99 10.16
N THR A 10 -10.66 -3.24 8.85
CA THR A 10 -10.83 -2.18 7.85
C THR A 10 -12.29 -1.81 7.74
N ILE A 11 -12.57 -0.51 7.89
CA ILE A 11 -13.92 0.04 7.72
C ILE A 11 -14.07 0.50 6.27
N GLY A 12 -15.04 -0.08 5.61
CA GLY A 12 -15.42 0.20 4.24
C GLY A 12 -16.94 0.28 4.08
N PRO A 13 -17.48 0.39 2.85
CA PRO A 13 -18.92 0.58 2.63
C PRO A 13 -19.80 -0.44 3.36
N ALA A 14 -19.42 -1.70 3.36
CA ALA A 14 -20.18 -2.78 4.01
C ALA A 14 -20.15 -2.73 5.56
N SER A 15 -19.18 -2.03 6.15
CA SER A 15 -18.98 -1.96 7.61
C SER A 15 -19.15 -0.54 8.18
N ALA A 16 -19.43 0.46 7.35
CA ALA A 16 -19.59 1.86 7.76
C ALA A 16 -21.02 2.19 8.24
N GLU A 17 -21.82 1.20 8.56
CA GLU A 17 -23.14 1.38 9.16
C GLU A 17 -23.06 1.26 10.68
N LYS A 18 -23.86 2.06 11.39
CA LYS A 18 -23.85 2.14 12.86
C LYS A 18 -24.03 0.76 13.53
N LYS A 19 -25.05 -0.01 13.10
CA LYS A 19 -25.35 -1.33 13.68
C LYS A 19 -24.18 -2.31 13.48
N VAL A 20 -23.57 -2.30 12.29
CA VAL A 20 -22.43 -3.15 11.96
C VAL A 20 -21.21 -2.75 12.78
N LEU A 21 -20.90 -1.46 12.89
CA LEU A 21 -19.79 -0.95 13.70
C LEU A 21 -19.95 -1.30 15.19
N GLU A 22 -21.14 -1.09 15.76
CA GLU A 22 -21.40 -1.50 17.16
C GLU A 22 -21.20 -3.01 17.35
N SER A 23 -21.64 -3.83 16.40
CA SER A 23 -21.42 -5.30 16.44
C SER A 23 -19.94 -5.66 16.37
N LEU A 24 -19.17 -5.03 15.47
CA LEU A 24 -17.72 -5.24 15.37
C LEU A 24 -16.98 -4.84 16.67
N ILE A 25 -17.36 -3.70 17.25
CA ILE A 25 -16.78 -3.21 18.51
C ILE A 25 -17.09 -4.17 19.66
N ARG A 26 -18.35 -4.63 19.78
CA ARG A 26 -18.77 -5.62 20.81
C ARG A 26 -18.09 -6.97 20.60
N ALA A 27 -17.91 -7.40 19.35
CA ALA A 27 -17.17 -8.62 19.00
C ALA A 27 -15.66 -8.49 19.29
N GLY A 28 -15.17 -7.27 19.54
CA GLY A 28 -13.81 -7.06 20.05
C GLY A 28 -12.86 -6.37 19.07
N MET A 29 -13.33 -5.59 18.12
CA MET A 29 -12.47 -4.71 17.35
C MET A 29 -11.77 -3.72 18.28
N ASP A 30 -10.44 -3.67 18.18
CA ASP A 30 -9.60 -2.75 18.95
C ASP A 30 -9.13 -1.54 18.12
N VAL A 31 -8.95 -1.73 16.81
CA VAL A 31 -8.49 -0.69 15.88
C VAL A 31 -9.35 -0.69 14.62
N ALA A 32 -9.86 0.46 14.25
CA ALA A 32 -10.54 0.71 12.98
C ALA A 32 -9.53 1.25 11.97
N ARG A 33 -9.25 0.52 10.88
CA ARG A 33 -8.37 0.97 9.80
C ARG A 33 -9.19 1.69 8.73
N LEU A 34 -8.79 2.91 8.39
CA LEU A 34 -9.32 3.69 7.27
C LEU A 34 -8.29 3.69 6.13
N ASN A 35 -8.64 3.07 5.00
CA ASN A 35 -7.76 2.94 3.85
C ASN A 35 -7.92 4.13 2.89
N PHE A 36 -6.97 5.06 2.91
CA PHE A 36 -6.96 6.27 2.09
C PHE A 36 -6.61 6.05 0.62
N SER A 37 -6.42 4.79 0.20
CA SER A 37 -6.37 4.43 -1.22
C SER A 37 -7.74 4.53 -1.91
N HIS A 38 -8.83 4.61 -1.14
CA HIS A 38 -10.22 4.67 -1.58
C HIS A 38 -10.98 5.73 -0.79
N GLY A 39 -12.11 6.19 -1.33
CA GLY A 39 -12.92 7.23 -0.70
C GLY A 39 -12.31 8.63 -0.79
N ASP A 40 -12.94 9.56 -0.13
CA ASP A 40 -12.54 10.95 0.00
C ASP A 40 -12.51 11.42 1.46
N HIS A 41 -12.01 12.61 1.72
CA HIS A 41 -11.93 13.17 3.07
C HIS A 41 -13.30 13.26 3.76
N ALA A 42 -14.37 13.56 3.01
CA ALA A 42 -15.71 13.68 3.57
C ALA A 42 -16.22 12.31 4.07
N SER A 43 -16.02 11.25 3.28
CA SER A 43 -16.40 9.88 3.66
C SER A 43 -15.57 9.37 4.84
N HIS A 44 -14.26 9.61 4.84
CA HIS A 44 -13.38 9.24 5.95
C HIS A 44 -13.72 10.01 7.24
N GLY A 45 -14.06 11.29 7.16
CA GLY A 45 -14.50 12.09 8.30
C GLY A 45 -15.78 11.56 8.92
N ARG A 46 -16.78 11.24 8.08
CA ARG A 46 -18.03 10.60 8.55
C ARG A 46 -17.76 9.25 9.22
N ALA A 47 -16.92 8.41 8.61
CA ALA A 47 -16.57 7.11 9.18
C ALA A 47 -15.86 7.26 10.54
N LEU A 48 -14.90 8.19 10.65
CA LEU A 48 -14.19 8.46 11.89
C LEU A 48 -15.14 8.93 13.00
N ALA A 49 -16.01 9.91 12.71
CA ALA A 49 -17.01 10.40 13.66
C ALA A 49 -17.95 9.27 14.13
N LEU A 50 -18.39 8.41 13.20
CA LEU A 50 -19.26 7.27 13.52
C LEU A 50 -18.52 6.23 14.37
N ILE A 51 -17.26 5.91 14.07
CA ILE A 51 -16.44 5.01 14.90
C ILE A 51 -16.31 5.54 16.32
N ARG A 52 -16.02 6.83 16.50
CA ARG A 52 -15.91 7.47 17.83
C ARG A 52 -17.25 7.45 18.58
N ASP A 53 -18.39 7.69 17.89
CA ASP A 53 -19.71 7.62 18.49
C ASP A 53 -20.06 6.19 18.95
N CYS A 54 -19.90 5.20 18.09
CA CYS A 54 -20.16 3.80 18.40
C CYS A 54 -19.25 3.29 19.52
N ALA A 55 -17.97 3.68 19.55
CA ALA A 55 -17.04 3.31 20.61
C ALA A 55 -17.51 3.82 21.98
N ARG A 56 -17.91 5.12 22.06
CA ARG A 56 -18.49 5.71 23.30
C ARG A 56 -19.75 4.96 23.76
N ARG A 57 -20.68 4.67 22.83
CA ARG A 57 -21.93 3.94 23.13
C ARG A 57 -21.68 2.51 23.62
N CYS A 58 -20.65 1.86 23.11
CA CYS A 58 -20.26 0.52 23.53
C CYS A 58 -19.40 0.51 24.79
N GLY A 59 -19.01 1.65 25.34
CA GLY A 59 -18.11 1.75 26.50
C GLY A 59 -16.71 1.17 26.20
N ARG A 60 -16.23 1.29 24.96
CA ARG A 60 -14.97 0.68 24.48
C ARG A 60 -14.05 1.73 23.89
N ASN A 61 -12.75 1.56 24.11
CA ASN A 61 -11.73 2.32 23.41
C ASN A 61 -11.39 1.65 22.09
N VAL A 62 -11.62 2.34 20.97
CA VAL A 62 -11.26 1.91 19.62
C VAL A 62 -10.34 2.95 19.00
N ALA A 63 -9.13 2.54 18.66
CA ALA A 63 -8.18 3.41 17.98
C ALA A 63 -8.52 3.49 16.49
N VAL A 64 -8.13 4.60 15.83
CA VAL A 64 -8.27 4.80 14.40
C VAL A 64 -6.89 4.83 13.76
N LEU A 65 -6.66 3.92 12.82
CA LEU A 65 -5.45 3.84 12.00
C LEU A 65 -5.74 4.43 10.61
N GLN A 66 -5.08 5.55 10.29
CA GLN A 66 -5.04 6.08 8.93
C GLN A 66 -3.99 5.35 8.11
N ASP A 67 -4.40 4.65 7.05
CA ASP A 67 -3.50 3.95 6.13
C ASP A 67 -3.34 4.77 4.84
N LEU A 68 -2.17 5.41 4.68
CA LEU A 68 -1.83 6.27 3.56
C LEU A 68 -1.63 5.46 2.27
N GLN A 69 -2.01 6.04 1.14
CA GLN A 69 -1.99 5.36 -0.14
C GLN A 69 -0.58 5.05 -0.64
N GLY A 70 0.37 5.99 -0.46
CA GLY A 70 1.71 5.88 -1.03
C GLY A 70 1.75 6.03 -2.56
N ILE A 71 2.81 5.50 -3.17
CA ILE A 71 2.98 5.52 -4.63
C ILE A 71 2.06 4.48 -5.25
N LYS A 72 0.95 4.91 -5.83
CA LYS A 72 0.07 4.04 -6.61
C LYS A 72 0.37 4.19 -8.09
N ILE A 73 1.02 3.17 -8.65
CA ILE A 73 1.30 3.09 -10.09
C ILE A 73 0.19 2.29 -10.75
N ARG A 74 -0.31 2.78 -11.89
CA ARG A 74 -1.41 2.13 -12.63
C ARG A 74 -1.16 2.21 -14.12
N THR A 75 -1.80 1.33 -14.87
CA THR A 75 -1.96 1.51 -16.32
C THR A 75 -2.93 2.65 -16.62
N GLY A 76 -2.89 3.18 -17.83
CA GLY A 76 -3.92 4.06 -18.36
C GLY A 76 -5.25 3.34 -18.57
N PRO A 77 -6.32 4.07 -18.96
CA PRO A 77 -7.53 3.43 -19.47
C PRO A 77 -7.22 2.67 -20.76
N VAL A 78 -7.99 1.65 -21.09
CA VAL A 78 -7.78 0.83 -22.29
C VAL A 78 -8.80 1.25 -23.36
N GLU A 79 -8.35 1.55 -24.57
CA GLU A 79 -9.24 1.81 -25.71
C GLU A 79 -10.13 0.58 -25.94
N GLY A 80 -11.45 0.79 -25.96
CA GLY A 80 -12.41 -0.31 -26.04
C GLY A 80 -12.68 -1.05 -24.71
N GLY A 81 -12.11 -0.57 -23.57
CA GLY A 81 -12.37 -1.11 -22.24
C GLY A 81 -11.47 -2.28 -21.83
N SER A 82 -11.01 -3.09 -22.79
CA SER A 82 -10.04 -4.16 -22.53
C SER A 82 -9.16 -4.45 -23.74
N MET A 83 -7.99 -5.06 -23.50
CA MET A 83 -7.13 -5.60 -24.54
C MET A 83 -6.47 -6.91 -24.10
N ARG A 84 -6.32 -7.84 -25.01
CA ARG A 84 -5.67 -9.13 -24.73
C ARG A 84 -4.19 -9.05 -24.99
N LEU A 85 -3.40 -9.37 -23.96
CA LEU A 85 -1.96 -9.58 -24.04
C LEU A 85 -1.70 -11.08 -24.22
N LYS A 86 -0.97 -11.46 -25.25
CA LYS A 86 -0.59 -12.86 -25.48
C LYS A 86 0.87 -13.07 -25.08
N LYS A 87 1.17 -14.21 -24.49
CA LYS A 87 2.55 -14.61 -24.17
C LYS A 87 3.42 -14.57 -25.42
N GLY A 88 4.57 -13.89 -25.29
CA GLY A 88 5.51 -13.68 -26.39
C GLY A 88 5.32 -12.37 -27.18
N ASP A 89 4.18 -11.68 -27.03
CA ASP A 89 3.93 -10.41 -27.70
C ASP A 89 4.99 -9.37 -27.30
N THR A 90 5.36 -8.53 -28.27
CA THR A 90 6.20 -7.35 -28.01
C THR A 90 5.31 -6.14 -27.80
N VAL A 91 5.50 -5.45 -26.68
CA VAL A 91 4.74 -4.25 -26.32
C VAL A 91 5.68 -3.08 -26.03
N THR A 92 5.15 -1.88 -26.20
CA THR A 92 5.83 -0.63 -25.83
C THR A 92 5.24 -0.10 -24.53
N LEU A 93 6.09 0.14 -23.51
CA LEU A 93 5.66 0.80 -22.29
C LEU A 93 6.01 2.28 -22.36
N LYS A 94 5.05 3.15 -22.05
CA LYS A 94 5.19 4.61 -22.02
C LYS A 94 4.90 5.14 -20.63
N ALA A 95 5.66 6.13 -20.18
CA ALA A 95 5.33 6.89 -18.98
C ALA A 95 4.16 7.84 -19.28
N GLY A 96 3.14 7.86 -18.45
CA GLY A 96 1.99 8.75 -18.58
C GLY A 96 0.68 8.09 -18.17
N SER A 97 -0.42 8.86 -18.30
CA SER A 97 -1.78 8.43 -17.95
C SER A 97 -2.73 8.39 -19.17
N GLY A 98 -2.16 8.48 -20.39
CA GLY A 98 -2.91 8.35 -21.63
C GLY A 98 -3.48 6.94 -21.82
N PRO A 99 -4.30 6.71 -22.86
CA PRO A 99 -4.91 5.41 -23.09
C PRO A 99 -3.87 4.34 -23.48
N CYS A 100 -4.10 3.13 -23.01
CA CYS A 100 -3.48 1.92 -23.52
C CYS A 100 -4.20 1.51 -24.82
N ARG A 101 -3.43 1.00 -25.77
CA ARG A 101 -3.96 0.50 -27.07
C ARG A 101 -3.11 -0.67 -27.52
N GLU A 102 -3.52 -1.35 -28.57
CA GLU A 102 -2.81 -2.51 -29.11
C GLU A 102 -1.30 -2.24 -29.24
N GLY A 103 -0.49 -3.11 -28.64
CA GLY A 103 0.97 -2.99 -28.61
C GLY A 103 1.54 -1.84 -27.75
N VAL A 104 0.70 -1.02 -27.06
CA VAL A 104 1.17 0.11 -26.24
C VAL A 104 0.47 0.14 -24.90
N ILE A 105 1.24 0.08 -23.82
CA ILE A 105 0.75 0.20 -22.44
C ILE A 105 1.32 1.48 -21.82
N THR A 106 0.45 2.35 -21.34
CA THR A 106 0.84 3.54 -20.60
C THR A 106 0.85 3.24 -19.11
N ILE A 107 1.84 3.77 -18.40
CA ILE A 107 2.03 3.55 -16.96
C ILE A 107 2.20 4.89 -16.27
N SER A 108 1.41 5.15 -15.23
CA SER A 108 1.32 6.42 -14.50
C SER A 108 2.54 6.70 -13.61
N TYR A 109 3.74 6.33 -14.08
CA TYR A 109 5.00 6.56 -13.39
C TYR A 109 5.95 7.39 -14.28
N PRO A 110 6.09 8.72 -14.03
CA PRO A 110 6.88 9.61 -14.90
C PRO A 110 8.35 9.21 -15.05
N SER A 111 8.95 8.65 -14.00
CA SER A 111 10.37 8.22 -14.04
C SER A 111 10.56 6.80 -14.58
N LEU A 112 9.52 6.13 -15.09
CA LEU A 112 9.57 4.75 -15.57
C LEU A 112 10.75 4.49 -16.51
N ILE A 113 10.92 5.37 -17.53
CA ILE A 113 11.97 5.19 -18.56
C ILE A 113 13.36 5.37 -17.95
N LYS A 114 13.50 6.29 -16.99
CA LYS A 114 14.77 6.55 -16.30
C LYS A 114 15.16 5.38 -15.41
N ASP A 115 14.23 4.91 -14.60
CA ASP A 115 14.48 3.96 -13.51
C ASP A 115 14.57 2.51 -14.01
N ALA A 116 13.78 2.14 -15.06
CA ALA A 116 13.78 0.80 -15.61
C ALA A 116 15.11 0.38 -16.25
N ARG A 117 15.40 -0.91 -16.20
CA ARG A 117 16.56 -1.56 -16.83
C ARG A 117 16.10 -2.74 -17.67
N ARG A 118 16.95 -3.22 -18.58
CA ARG A 118 16.72 -4.48 -19.30
C ARG A 118 16.67 -5.64 -18.29
N GLY A 119 15.69 -6.50 -18.43
CA GLY A 119 15.41 -7.63 -17.52
C GLY A 119 14.47 -7.29 -16.37
N ASP A 120 14.12 -6.00 -16.15
CA ASP A 120 13.17 -5.65 -15.12
C ASP A 120 11.78 -6.22 -15.44
N ARG A 121 11.13 -6.70 -14.40
CA ARG A 121 9.77 -7.23 -14.45
C ARG A 121 8.76 -6.12 -14.18
N VAL A 122 7.68 -6.13 -14.94
CA VAL A 122 6.51 -5.26 -14.76
C VAL A 122 5.30 -6.16 -14.58
N LEU A 123 4.75 -6.16 -13.39
CA LEU A 123 3.58 -6.97 -13.05
C LEU A 123 2.33 -6.10 -13.16
N LEU A 124 1.29 -6.61 -13.80
CA LEU A 124 0.01 -5.94 -13.99
C LEU A 124 -1.09 -6.74 -13.29
N ASP A 125 -2.08 -6.02 -12.76
CA ASP A 125 -3.26 -6.59 -12.10
C ASP A 125 -2.87 -7.59 -10.98
N ASP A 126 -2.12 -7.09 -10.00
CA ASP A 126 -1.61 -7.85 -8.83
C ASP A 126 -0.82 -9.12 -9.22
N GLY A 127 -0.10 -9.05 -10.35
CA GLY A 127 0.77 -10.12 -10.82
C GLY A 127 0.08 -11.16 -11.71
N LEU A 128 -1.19 -10.97 -12.08
CA LEU A 128 -1.89 -11.85 -13.02
C LEU A 128 -1.28 -11.82 -14.42
N MET A 129 -0.62 -10.72 -14.80
CA MET A 129 0.12 -10.59 -16.06
C MET A 129 1.54 -10.11 -15.76
N GLU A 130 2.50 -10.62 -16.54
CA GLU A 130 3.91 -10.27 -16.41
C GLU A 130 4.51 -9.83 -17.73
N ILE A 131 5.27 -8.74 -17.70
CA ILE A 131 5.99 -8.17 -18.83
C ILE A 131 7.45 -7.98 -18.42
N GLU A 132 8.39 -8.35 -19.30
CA GLU A 132 9.84 -8.16 -19.09
C GLU A 132 10.35 -7.05 -20.01
N VAL A 133 11.09 -6.10 -19.44
CA VAL A 133 11.74 -5.02 -20.21
C VAL A 133 12.89 -5.61 -21.02
N THR A 134 12.84 -5.49 -22.35
CA THR A 134 13.87 -5.97 -23.26
C THR A 134 14.85 -4.87 -23.72
N GLY A 135 14.46 -3.61 -23.57
CA GLY A 135 15.33 -2.48 -23.92
C GLY A 135 14.66 -1.13 -23.84
N LYS A 136 15.44 -0.07 -24.11
CA LYS A 136 14.98 1.33 -24.17
C LYS A 136 15.22 1.88 -25.57
N SER A 137 14.29 2.67 -26.08
CA SER A 137 14.43 3.34 -27.36
C SER A 137 13.56 4.60 -27.42
N LYS A 138 14.14 5.75 -27.82
CA LYS A 138 13.41 7.01 -28.08
C LYS A 138 12.40 7.39 -26.99
N GLY A 139 12.78 7.28 -25.70
CA GLY A 139 11.93 7.67 -24.56
C GLY A 139 10.78 6.71 -24.22
N VAL A 140 10.87 5.47 -24.70
CA VAL A 140 9.94 4.38 -24.37
C VAL A 140 10.72 3.12 -23.99
N LEU A 141 10.05 2.17 -23.32
CA LEU A 141 10.60 0.83 -23.10
C LEU A 141 10.01 -0.14 -24.13
N ARG A 142 10.88 -0.98 -24.67
CA ARG A 142 10.45 -2.21 -25.36
C ARG A 142 10.36 -3.31 -24.34
N ALA A 143 9.32 -4.10 -24.40
CA ALA A 143 9.08 -5.17 -23.44
C ALA A 143 8.40 -6.37 -24.12
N ARG A 144 8.54 -7.53 -23.51
CA ARG A 144 7.94 -8.78 -23.97
C ARG A 144 6.95 -9.28 -22.91
N VAL A 145 5.79 -9.74 -23.33
CA VAL A 145 4.81 -10.38 -22.45
C VAL A 145 5.33 -11.77 -22.05
N VAL A 146 5.57 -11.97 -20.78
CA VAL A 146 6.01 -13.25 -20.18
C VAL A 146 4.79 -14.10 -19.81
N GLU A 147 3.80 -13.47 -19.16
CA GLU A 147 2.52 -14.07 -18.85
C GLU A 147 1.40 -13.13 -19.31
N GLY A 148 0.52 -13.65 -20.16
CA GLY A 148 -0.55 -12.89 -20.81
C GLY A 148 -1.84 -12.88 -20.00
N GLY A 149 -2.81 -12.11 -20.48
CA GLY A 149 -4.12 -11.99 -19.86
C GLY A 149 -4.97 -10.92 -20.52
N GLU A 150 -6.11 -10.61 -19.93
CA GLU A 150 -6.97 -9.51 -20.34
C GLU A 150 -6.68 -8.27 -19.50
N LEU A 151 -6.04 -7.27 -20.10
CA LEU A 151 -5.79 -6.00 -19.47
C LEU A 151 -7.01 -5.09 -19.62
N THR A 152 -7.57 -4.68 -18.47
CA THR A 152 -8.67 -3.71 -18.39
C THR A 152 -8.18 -2.38 -17.83
N ASP A 153 -9.10 -1.41 -17.66
CA ASP A 153 -8.80 -0.05 -17.26
C ASP A 153 -8.04 0.06 -15.94
N ARG A 154 -7.01 0.90 -15.93
CA ARG A 154 -6.34 1.43 -14.73
C ARG A 154 -5.88 0.37 -13.73
N LYS A 155 -5.41 -0.77 -14.24
CA LYS A 155 -4.91 -1.86 -13.41
C LYS A 155 -3.67 -1.47 -12.63
N GLY A 156 -3.50 -2.06 -11.44
CA GLY A 156 -2.31 -1.91 -10.62
C GLY A 156 -1.05 -2.33 -11.36
N VAL A 157 0.05 -1.62 -11.14
CA VAL A 157 1.37 -1.94 -11.69
C VAL A 157 2.36 -2.08 -10.55
N ASN A 158 2.96 -3.26 -10.44
CA ASN A 158 4.06 -3.52 -9.52
C ASN A 158 5.37 -3.62 -10.32
N LEU A 159 6.42 -3.09 -9.74
CA LEU A 159 7.77 -3.01 -10.33
C LEU A 159 8.77 -3.67 -9.37
N PRO A 160 8.76 -5.02 -9.26
CA PRO A 160 9.60 -5.73 -8.30
C PRO A 160 11.08 -5.53 -8.62
N GLY A 161 11.87 -5.21 -7.57
CA GLY A 161 13.31 -4.96 -7.70
C GLY A 161 13.70 -3.68 -8.41
N MET A 162 12.75 -2.92 -9.00
CA MET A 162 13.04 -1.64 -9.65
C MET A 162 13.23 -0.56 -8.58
N ARG A 163 14.36 0.12 -8.64
CA ARG A 163 14.68 1.25 -7.76
C ARG A 163 13.84 2.48 -8.15
N ILE A 164 12.68 2.64 -7.48
CA ILE A 164 11.77 3.77 -7.74
C ILE A 164 12.36 5.05 -7.15
N SER A 165 12.70 6.03 -7.99
CA SER A 165 13.31 7.31 -7.59
C SER A 165 12.32 8.25 -6.88
N ARG A 166 11.01 7.99 -6.93
CA ARG A 166 9.98 8.83 -6.32
C ARG A 166 9.82 8.54 -4.82
N SER A 167 9.53 9.59 -4.04
CA SER A 167 9.25 9.44 -2.60
C SER A 167 8.00 8.62 -2.35
N SER A 168 8.04 7.70 -1.38
CA SER A 168 6.87 6.95 -0.90
C SER A 168 5.79 7.87 -0.30
N PHE A 169 6.18 9.01 0.26
CA PHE A 169 5.30 10.03 0.82
C PHE A 169 4.93 11.06 -0.26
N THR A 170 3.80 10.87 -0.91
CA THR A 170 3.31 11.65 -2.06
C THR A 170 2.66 12.97 -1.64
N PRO A 171 2.39 13.91 -2.58
CA PRO A 171 1.58 15.10 -2.29
C PRO A 171 0.20 14.75 -1.72
N LYS A 172 -0.49 13.75 -2.30
CA LYS A 172 -1.77 13.25 -1.79
C LYS A 172 -1.64 12.75 -0.34
N ASP A 173 -0.60 11.98 -0.02
CA ASP A 173 -0.40 11.50 1.34
C ASP A 173 -0.19 12.64 2.34
N ARG A 174 0.38 13.78 1.92
CA ARG A 174 0.53 14.96 2.78
C ARG A 174 -0.82 15.60 3.07
N GLU A 175 -1.69 15.72 2.06
CA GLU A 175 -3.05 16.25 2.20
C GLU A 175 -3.88 15.32 3.08
N ASP A 176 -3.82 14.01 2.84
CA ASP A 176 -4.50 12.99 3.62
C ASP A 176 -4.01 12.98 5.08
N LEU A 177 -2.70 13.06 5.30
CA LEU A 177 -2.13 13.11 6.64
C LEU A 177 -2.53 14.38 7.38
N ALA A 178 -2.52 15.55 6.71
CA ALA A 178 -2.99 16.79 7.31
C ALA A 178 -4.45 16.68 7.76
N PHE A 179 -5.29 16.07 6.93
CA PHE A 179 -6.68 15.76 7.28
C PHE A 179 -6.75 14.83 8.50
N GLY A 180 -6.08 13.69 8.50
CA GLY A 180 -6.11 12.73 9.60
C GLY A 180 -5.62 13.31 10.93
N LEU A 181 -4.56 14.13 10.91
CA LEU A 181 -4.04 14.81 12.09
C LEU A 181 -5.04 15.83 12.66
N ARG A 182 -5.82 16.49 11.82
CA ARG A 182 -6.88 17.43 12.24
C ARG A 182 -8.07 16.68 12.82
N GLU A 183 -8.48 15.58 12.21
CA GLU A 183 -9.59 14.74 12.67
C GLU A 183 -9.25 13.86 13.90
N GLY A 184 -7.98 13.78 14.29
CA GLY A 184 -7.55 13.07 15.50
C GLY A 184 -7.43 11.56 15.32
N VAL A 185 -6.76 11.10 14.26
CA VAL A 185 -6.35 9.69 14.12
C VAL A 185 -5.31 9.31 15.15
N ASP A 186 -5.31 8.05 15.60
CA ASP A 186 -4.42 7.56 16.65
C ASP A 186 -3.12 6.96 16.11
N PHE A 187 -3.15 6.45 14.88
CA PHE A 187 -2.00 5.85 14.20
C PHE A 187 -1.98 6.25 12.73
N VAL A 188 -0.80 6.27 12.14
CA VAL A 188 -0.60 6.47 10.70
C VAL A 188 0.22 5.33 10.15
N ALA A 189 -0.28 4.62 9.14
CA ALA A 189 0.47 3.61 8.38
C ALA A 189 0.97 4.22 7.06
N VAL A 190 2.24 3.96 6.75
CA VAL A 190 2.92 4.47 5.55
C VAL A 190 3.15 3.32 4.59
N SER A 191 2.56 3.40 3.39
CA SER A 191 2.69 2.39 2.35
C SER A 191 4.00 2.53 1.58
N PHE A 192 4.47 1.42 1.04
CA PHE A 192 5.66 1.31 0.19
C PHE A 192 6.93 1.89 0.81
N VAL A 193 7.11 1.66 2.13
CA VAL A 193 8.35 2.00 2.83
C VAL A 193 9.49 1.15 2.26
N ARG A 194 10.63 1.78 1.98
CA ARG A 194 11.84 1.13 1.47
C ARG A 194 13.04 1.35 2.37
N GLU A 195 13.08 2.48 3.04
CA GLU A 195 14.21 2.90 3.87
C GLU A 195 13.75 3.73 5.08
N PRO A 196 14.58 3.85 6.13
CA PRO A 196 14.26 4.65 7.32
C PRO A 196 13.94 6.12 7.03
N ALA A 197 14.48 6.67 5.94
CA ALA A 197 14.24 8.06 5.54
C ALA A 197 12.77 8.31 5.19
N ASP A 198 12.05 7.30 4.66
CA ASP A 198 10.62 7.41 4.36
C ASP A 198 9.82 7.67 5.64
N ILE A 199 10.10 6.92 6.70
CA ILE A 199 9.47 7.08 8.01
C ILE A 199 9.86 8.43 8.64
N ARG A 200 11.13 8.81 8.60
CA ARG A 200 11.60 10.10 9.14
C ARG A 200 10.92 11.29 8.48
N LYS A 201 10.64 11.24 7.17
CA LYS A 201 9.88 12.28 6.44
C LYS A 201 8.48 12.47 7.00
N VAL A 202 7.74 11.36 7.21
CA VAL A 202 6.37 11.38 7.76
C VAL A 202 6.38 11.86 9.21
N LYS A 203 7.25 11.32 10.08
CA LYS A 203 7.41 11.79 11.46
C LYS A 203 7.80 13.27 11.52
N GLY A 204 8.65 13.73 10.61
CA GLY A 204 9.01 15.14 10.49
C GLY A 204 7.81 16.02 10.11
N TYR A 205 6.92 15.55 9.25
CA TYR A 205 5.69 16.25 8.90
C TYR A 205 4.74 16.34 10.11
N ILE A 206 4.51 15.23 10.81
CA ILE A 206 3.67 15.17 12.02
C ILE A 206 4.17 16.14 13.10
N ARG A 207 5.48 16.16 13.35
CA ARG A 207 6.08 17.09 14.33
C ARG A 207 5.91 18.56 13.94
N ARG A 208 6.08 18.92 12.66
CA ARG A 208 5.85 20.30 12.18
C ARG A 208 4.40 20.74 12.30
N ALA A 209 3.46 19.79 12.27
CA ALA A 209 2.05 20.05 12.55
C ALA A 209 1.72 20.16 14.05
N GLY A 210 2.74 20.15 14.95
CA GLY A 210 2.55 20.21 16.40
C GLY A 210 1.88 18.95 17.00
N LYS A 211 1.97 17.82 16.31
CA LYS A 211 1.32 16.57 16.72
C LYS A 211 2.35 15.47 17.04
N SER A 212 1.89 14.48 17.81
CA SER A 212 2.65 13.27 18.12
C SER A 212 1.75 12.06 17.89
N VAL A 213 1.81 11.48 16.67
CA VAL A 213 1.02 10.31 16.26
C VAL A 213 1.99 9.22 15.85
N PRO A 214 1.89 7.99 16.42
CA PRO A 214 2.74 6.86 16.07
C PRO A 214 2.64 6.49 14.59
N VAL A 215 3.79 6.15 13.99
CA VAL A 215 3.92 5.81 12.57
C VAL A 215 4.27 4.33 12.40
N ILE A 216 3.43 3.62 11.68
CA ILE A 216 3.56 2.20 11.33
C ILE A 216 4.14 2.09 9.92
N ALA A 217 5.28 1.42 9.77
CA ALA A 217 5.88 1.14 8.47
C ALA A 217 5.22 -0.09 7.83
N LYS A 218 4.63 0.04 6.64
CA LYS A 218 4.13 -1.12 5.90
C LYS A 218 5.29 -1.75 5.12
N ILE A 219 5.50 -3.03 5.38
CA ILE A 219 6.55 -3.83 4.74
C ILE A 219 5.91 -4.55 3.55
N GLU A 220 6.11 -3.99 2.37
CA GLU A 220 5.49 -4.37 1.10
C GLU A 220 6.52 -4.63 0.00
N LYS A 221 7.78 -4.26 0.25
CA LYS A 221 8.86 -4.29 -0.73
C LYS A 221 10.05 -5.12 -0.25
N PRO A 222 10.77 -5.82 -1.16
CA PRO A 222 11.99 -6.57 -0.82
C PRO A 222 13.04 -5.70 -0.11
N GLU A 223 13.23 -4.46 -0.56
CA GLU A 223 14.20 -3.53 0.02
C GLU A 223 13.88 -3.21 1.49
N ALA A 224 12.58 -3.18 1.85
CA ALA A 224 12.16 -3.00 3.23
C ALA A 224 12.47 -4.23 4.09
N VAL A 225 12.39 -5.43 3.51
CA VAL A 225 12.76 -6.68 4.19
C VAL A 225 14.27 -6.71 4.45
N GLU A 226 15.09 -6.36 3.46
CA GLU A 226 16.55 -6.26 3.60
C GLU A 226 16.95 -5.22 4.65
N GLY A 227 16.32 -4.04 4.63
CA GLY A 227 16.58 -2.92 5.53
C GLY A 227 15.82 -2.96 6.85
N ILE A 228 15.16 -4.07 7.21
CA ILE A 228 14.15 -4.13 8.28
C ILE A 228 14.63 -3.59 9.63
N ASN A 229 15.84 -3.91 10.06
CA ASN A 229 16.34 -3.49 11.36
C ASN A 229 16.36 -1.95 11.49
N ALA A 230 16.82 -1.25 10.46
CA ALA A 230 16.87 0.21 10.45
C ALA A 230 15.46 0.84 10.33
N ILE A 231 14.54 0.20 9.60
CA ILE A 231 13.14 0.63 9.47
C ILE A 231 12.41 0.46 10.81
N VAL A 232 12.57 -0.68 11.50
CA VAL A 232 11.99 -0.92 12.83
C VAL A 232 12.46 0.13 13.83
N GLN A 233 13.74 0.48 13.82
CA GLN A 233 14.27 1.53 14.71
C GLN A 233 13.67 2.92 14.40
N ALA A 234 13.42 3.23 13.14
CA ALA A 234 12.87 4.52 12.74
C ALA A 234 11.35 4.63 12.97
N SER A 235 10.61 3.53 12.99
CA SER A 235 9.16 3.47 13.14
C SER A 235 8.71 3.24 14.58
N ASP A 236 7.40 3.35 14.84
CA ASP A 236 6.78 3.02 16.11
C ASP A 236 6.15 1.61 16.06
N GLY A 237 6.06 1.03 14.89
CA GLY A 237 5.63 -0.32 14.62
C GLY A 237 5.77 -0.64 13.14
N ILE A 238 5.47 -1.88 12.78
CA ILE A 238 5.44 -2.34 11.39
C ILE A 238 4.11 -3.02 11.07
N MET A 239 3.76 -3.04 9.79
CA MET A 239 2.67 -3.86 9.25
C MET A 239 3.24 -4.78 8.17
N VAL A 240 3.09 -6.08 8.37
CA VAL A 240 3.43 -7.10 7.37
C VAL A 240 2.26 -7.19 6.38
N ALA A 241 2.39 -6.52 5.24
CA ALA A 241 1.37 -6.47 4.19
C ALA A 241 1.58 -7.65 3.23
N ARG A 242 1.10 -8.83 3.62
CA ARG A 242 1.41 -10.11 2.95
C ARG A 242 0.93 -10.18 1.51
N GLY A 243 -0.22 -9.57 1.20
CA GLY A 243 -0.73 -9.51 -0.17
C GLY A 243 0.23 -8.78 -1.10
N ASP A 244 0.58 -7.53 -0.76
CA ASP A 244 1.51 -6.71 -1.55
C ASP A 244 2.91 -7.34 -1.62
N LEU A 245 3.38 -7.90 -0.48
CA LEU A 245 4.68 -8.56 -0.41
C LEU A 245 4.74 -9.80 -1.31
N GLY A 246 3.65 -10.58 -1.39
CA GLY A 246 3.55 -11.78 -2.24
C GLY A 246 3.47 -11.47 -3.74
N VAL A 247 3.12 -10.23 -4.12
CA VAL A 247 3.23 -9.76 -5.52
C VAL A 247 4.68 -9.37 -5.85
N GLU A 248 5.41 -8.84 -4.88
CA GLU A 248 6.78 -8.32 -5.07
C GLU A 248 7.87 -9.40 -4.87
N MET A 249 7.56 -10.47 -4.16
CA MET A 249 8.46 -11.57 -3.81
C MET A 249 7.82 -12.92 -4.16
N ARG A 250 8.58 -14.00 -3.99
CA ARG A 250 8.04 -15.36 -4.15
C ARG A 250 7.04 -15.64 -3.02
N THR A 251 5.84 -16.05 -3.38
CA THR A 251 4.72 -16.23 -2.42
C THR A 251 5.07 -17.23 -1.31
N GLU A 252 5.84 -18.29 -1.64
CA GLU A 252 6.28 -19.30 -0.69
C GLU A 252 7.29 -18.79 0.35
N GLU A 253 7.93 -17.64 0.11
CA GLU A 253 8.87 -17.02 1.06
C GLU A 253 8.15 -16.15 2.09
N VAL A 254 6.95 -15.66 1.76
CA VAL A 254 6.19 -14.71 2.60
C VAL A 254 5.96 -15.22 4.03
N PRO A 255 5.60 -16.49 4.28
CA PRO A 255 5.42 -16.99 5.65
C PRO A 255 6.70 -16.94 6.51
N LEU A 256 7.85 -17.24 5.92
CA LEU A 256 9.13 -17.18 6.61
C LEU A 256 9.53 -15.72 6.90
N ILE A 257 9.37 -14.86 5.91
CA ILE A 257 9.61 -13.42 6.04
C ILE A 257 8.71 -12.83 7.13
N GLN A 258 7.41 -13.17 7.14
CA GLN A 258 6.50 -12.72 8.19
C GLN A 258 7.01 -13.09 9.59
N LYS A 259 7.43 -14.34 9.81
CA LYS A 259 7.96 -14.77 11.11
C LYS A 259 9.20 -13.98 11.51
N MET A 260 10.11 -13.77 10.58
CA MET A 260 11.32 -12.97 10.80
C MET A 260 10.98 -11.51 11.13
N LEU A 261 10.06 -10.88 10.41
CA LEU A 261 9.61 -9.51 10.65
C LEU A 261 8.98 -9.36 12.03
N ILE A 262 8.12 -10.30 12.44
CA ILE A 262 7.50 -10.34 13.77
C ILE A 262 8.58 -10.45 14.86
N ASP A 263 9.54 -11.35 14.71
CA ASP A 263 10.63 -11.53 15.67
C ASP A 263 11.47 -10.24 15.82
N ARG A 264 11.83 -9.61 14.69
CA ARG A 264 12.60 -8.35 14.72
C ARG A 264 11.83 -7.19 15.40
N ALA A 265 10.53 -7.05 15.13
CA ALA A 265 9.71 -6.03 15.77
C ALA A 265 9.57 -6.30 17.29
N ASN A 266 9.30 -7.56 17.68
CA ASN A 266 9.15 -7.96 19.07
C ASN A 266 10.43 -7.73 19.87
N ARG A 267 11.62 -8.12 19.35
CA ARG A 267 12.91 -7.86 19.99
C ARG A 267 13.21 -6.38 20.18
N ALA A 268 12.69 -5.54 19.29
CA ALA A 268 12.81 -4.08 19.39
C ALA A 268 11.73 -3.42 20.26
N GLY A 269 10.81 -4.19 20.85
CA GLY A 269 9.68 -3.67 21.63
C GLY A 269 8.70 -2.85 20.79
N LYS A 270 8.56 -3.15 19.48
CA LYS A 270 7.70 -2.42 18.54
C LYS A 270 6.42 -3.18 18.24
N LEU A 271 5.36 -2.41 17.94
CA LEU A 271 4.09 -2.99 17.48
C LEU A 271 4.28 -3.71 16.15
N VAL A 272 3.58 -4.85 15.98
CA VAL A 272 3.52 -5.54 14.71
C VAL A 272 2.06 -5.85 14.36
N ILE A 273 1.65 -5.49 13.14
CA ILE A 273 0.36 -5.81 12.55
C ILE A 273 0.60 -6.82 11.43
N THR A 274 -0.08 -7.96 11.48
CA THR A 274 -0.11 -8.91 10.36
C THR A 274 -1.39 -8.67 9.57
N ALA A 275 -1.25 -8.28 8.30
CA ALA A 275 -2.39 -7.84 7.49
C ALA A 275 -2.76 -8.86 6.42
N THR A 276 -4.06 -8.89 6.10
CA THR A 276 -4.75 -9.61 5.01
C THR A 276 -4.47 -11.12 4.90
N GLN A 277 -5.39 -11.83 4.25
CA GLN A 277 -5.29 -13.25 3.86
C GLN A 277 -4.59 -14.13 4.92
N MET A 278 -5.24 -14.27 6.07
CA MET A 278 -4.67 -15.03 7.20
C MET A 278 -4.71 -16.54 6.97
N LEU A 279 -5.64 -17.00 6.11
CA LEU A 279 -5.83 -18.39 5.72
C LEU A 279 -5.95 -18.50 4.21
#